data_0592ff7eca16255f4de456808003cffd
#
_entry.id   0592ff7eca16255f4de456808003cffd
#
_cell.length_a   1.000
_cell.length_b   1.000
_cell.length_c   1.000
_cell.angle_alpha   90.00
_cell.angle_beta   90.00
_cell.angle_gamma   90.00
#
_symmetry.space_group_name_H-M   'P 1'
#
loop_
_entity.id
_entity.type
_entity.pdbx_description
1 polymer ?
#
loop_
_entity_poly.entity_id
_entity_poly.type
_entity_poly.pdbx_seq_one_letter_code
_entity_poly.pdbx_strand_id
1 'polypeptide(L)'
;CAVSLQRLTSAESVQLWTELAAQYDGKDRWYLEALGIGEKGKETACLNAWLKKTGKDWNSRAGRDIIWRLRAPEAAALLAKLLLNPSVPAAEHPRLLRALDFHDTQPKEAALTALLEGDAKHNPATYLEAFQRATPKFLEKHPEVLKRVESAMLASKGTVTFVDMVARFNRKDMVKHLTDMVQ
;
A
#
# COMPACT_ATOMS: atom_id res chain seq x y z
N CYS A 1 3.19 1.55 28.77
CA CYS A 1 2.22 1.37 27.69
C CYS A 1 2.70 2.03 26.40
N ALA A 2 2.44 1.43 25.21
CA ALA A 2 2.89 1.96 23.92
C ALA A 2 2.44 3.42 23.68
N VAL A 3 1.21 3.77 24.03
CA VAL A 3 0.66 5.12 23.88
C VAL A 3 1.48 6.18 24.65
N SER A 4 2.00 5.84 25.83
CA SER A 4 2.79 6.79 26.64
C SER A 4 4.11 7.17 25.96
N LEU A 5 4.62 6.35 25.03
CA LEU A 5 5.84 6.61 24.28
C LEU A 5 5.70 7.79 23.32
N GLN A 6 4.48 8.20 22.95
CA GLN A 6 4.25 9.37 22.10
C GLN A 6 4.92 10.66 22.64
N ARG A 7 5.01 10.78 23.98
CA ARG A 7 5.57 11.97 24.63
C ARG A 7 7.09 11.93 24.77
N LEU A 8 7.71 10.83 24.38
CA LEU A 8 9.15 10.59 24.54
C LEU A 8 9.80 10.48 23.15
N THR A 9 10.89 11.22 22.95
CA THR A 9 11.64 11.23 21.67
C THR A 9 13.06 10.68 21.82
N SER A 10 13.40 10.11 22.98
CA SER A 10 14.73 9.56 23.24
C SER A 10 14.99 8.24 22.51
N ALA A 11 16.26 7.86 22.40
CA ALA A 11 16.66 6.58 21.81
C ALA A 11 16.07 5.38 22.56
N GLU A 12 15.96 5.49 23.90
CA GLU A 12 15.34 4.46 24.74
C GLU A 12 13.86 4.28 24.39
N SER A 13 13.15 5.36 24.06
CA SER A 13 11.74 5.27 23.68
C SER A 13 11.56 4.56 22.34
N VAL A 14 12.49 4.71 21.39
CA VAL A 14 12.52 3.95 20.14
C VAL A 14 12.79 2.46 20.39
N GLN A 15 13.74 2.16 21.28
CA GLN A 15 14.04 0.78 21.64
C GLN A 15 12.83 0.11 22.31
N LEU A 16 12.19 0.76 23.30
CA LEU A 16 10.98 0.23 23.94
C LEU A 16 9.84 0.03 22.96
N TRP A 17 9.64 0.99 22.05
CA TRP A 17 8.64 0.84 20.98
C TRP A 17 8.94 -0.39 20.12
N THR A 18 10.21 -0.58 19.74
CA THR A 18 10.66 -1.71 18.91
C THR A 18 10.41 -3.05 19.60
N GLU A 19 10.66 -3.14 20.92
CA GLU A 19 10.37 -4.35 21.70
C GLU A 19 8.87 -4.65 21.74
N LEU A 20 8.04 -3.63 21.95
CA LEU A 20 6.58 -3.78 21.91
C LEU A 20 6.10 -4.19 20.51
N ALA A 21 6.61 -3.57 19.46
CA ALA A 21 6.23 -3.92 18.09
C ALA A 21 6.61 -5.36 17.72
N ALA A 22 7.75 -5.85 18.22
CA ALA A 22 8.18 -7.24 18.02
C ALA A 22 7.31 -8.28 18.77
N GLN A 23 6.55 -7.88 19.77
CA GLN A 23 5.61 -8.73 20.50
C GLN A 23 4.22 -8.79 19.88
N TYR A 24 3.93 -7.96 18.88
CA TYR A 24 2.63 -7.95 18.22
C TYR A 24 2.41 -9.23 17.42
N ASP A 25 1.31 -9.94 17.70
CA ASP A 25 0.98 -11.26 17.12
C ASP A 25 -0.05 -11.22 15.98
N GLY A 26 -0.48 -10.00 15.57
CA GLY A 26 -1.45 -9.80 14.50
C GLY A 26 -2.92 -9.99 14.90
N LYS A 27 -3.25 -10.07 16.20
CA LYS A 27 -4.63 -10.35 16.66
C LYS A 27 -5.30 -9.15 17.31
N ASP A 28 -4.56 -8.37 18.09
CA ASP A 28 -5.11 -7.25 18.86
C ASP A 28 -4.99 -5.95 18.08
N ARG A 29 -6.14 -5.49 17.55
CA ARG A 29 -6.20 -4.21 16.84
C ARG A 29 -5.84 -3.02 17.74
N TRP A 30 -6.25 -3.02 18.98
CA TRP A 30 -5.98 -1.90 19.88
C TRP A 30 -4.49 -1.81 20.23
N TYR A 31 -3.82 -2.96 20.30
CA TYR A 31 -2.36 -3.00 20.44
C TYR A 31 -1.69 -2.32 19.23
N LEU A 32 -2.12 -2.65 18.01
CA LEU A 32 -1.61 -2.06 16.78
C LEU A 32 -1.84 -0.54 16.73
N GLU A 33 -3.03 -0.08 17.09
CA GLU A 33 -3.34 1.35 17.17
C GLU A 33 -2.45 2.07 18.21
N ALA A 34 -2.20 1.42 19.36
CA ALA A 34 -1.33 1.96 20.40
C ALA A 34 0.13 2.09 19.92
N LEU A 35 0.62 1.12 19.11
CA LEU A 35 1.93 1.22 18.46
C LEU A 35 1.99 2.43 17.52
N GLY A 36 0.98 2.63 16.67
CA GLY A 36 0.93 3.77 15.76
C GLY A 36 0.79 5.13 16.46
N ILE A 37 0.22 5.20 17.67
CA ILE A 37 0.24 6.40 18.49
C ILE A 37 1.64 6.59 19.08
N GLY A 38 2.26 5.51 19.55
CA GLY A 38 3.55 5.53 20.23
C GLY A 38 4.74 5.93 19.35
N GLU A 39 4.64 5.75 18.00
CA GLU A 39 5.70 6.15 17.06
C GLU A 39 5.76 7.65 16.77
N LYS A 40 4.70 8.40 17.09
CA LYS A 40 4.54 9.79 16.67
C LYS A 40 5.76 10.66 17.03
N GLY A 41 6.30 11.35 16.00
CA GLY A 41 7.48 12.19 16.10
C GLY A 41 8.82 11.43 16.04
N LYS A 42 8.80 10.10 15.82
CA LYS A 42 9.99 9.25 15.65
C LYS A 42 9.75 8.07 14.71
N GLU A 43 8.84 8.26 13.76
CA GLU A 43 8.30 7.23 12.86
C GLU A 43 9.42 6.50 12.11
N THR A 44 10.32 7.24 11.44
CA THR A 44 11.46 6.67 10.72
C THR A 44 12.40 5.89 11.63
N ALA A 45 12.69 6.42 12.83
CA ALA A 45 13.58 5.73 13.78
C ALA A 45 12.94 4.41 14.28
N CYS A 46 11.64 4.42 14.59
CA CYS A 46 10.88 3.24 15.00
C CYS A 46 10.86 2.18 13.89
N LEU A 47 10.55 2.58 12.65
CA LEU A 47 10.53 1.68 11.50
C LEU A 47 11.89 1.03 11.28
N ASN A 48 12.97 1.82 11.25
CA ASN A 48 14.31 1.31 10.99
C ASN A 48 14.79 0.34 12.09
N ALA A 49 14.54 0.68 13.36
CA ALA A 49 14.89 -0.20 14.48
C ALA A 49 14.12 -1.52 14.43
N TRP A 50 12.81 -1.45 14.11
CA TRP A 50 11.97 -2.64 14.00
C TRP A 50 12.37 -3.52 12.80
N LEU A 51 12.65 -2.95 11.63
CA LEU A 51 13.15 -3.71 10.47
C LEU A 51 14.47 -4.40 10.77
N LYS A 52 15.39 -3.72 11.49
CA LYS A 52 16.65 -4.32 11.93
C LYS A 52 16.43 -5.50 12.86
N LYS A 53 15.46 -5.41 13.77
CA LYS A 53 15.14 -6.47 14.74
C LYS A 53 14.45 -7.66 14.10
N THR A 54 13.48 -7.42 13.21
CA THR A 54 12.68 -8.49 12.59
C THR A 54 13.37 -9.13 11.39
N GLY A 55 14.34 -8.46 10.77
CA GLY A 55 15.05 -8.97 9.60
C GLY A 55 14.09 -9.37 8.48
N LYS A 56 14.12 -10.64 8.07
CA LYS A 56 13.27 -11.15 6.97
C LYS A 56 11.79 -11.30 7.34
N ASP A 57 11.46 -11.32 8.62
CA ASP A 57 10.10 -11.58 9.11
C ASP A 57 9.18 -10.33 9.06
N TRP A 58 9.70 -9.21 8.58
CA TRP A 58 8.91 -7.99 8.41
C TRP A 58 7.66 -8.18 7.52
N ASN A 59 7.68 -9.16 6.61
CA ASN A 59 6.55 -9.51 5.73
C ASN A 59 5.65 -10.63 6.31
N SER A 60 5.80 -11.01 7.57
CA SER A 60 4.83 -11.85 8.25
C SER A 60 3.47 -11.15 8.33
N ARG A 61 2.38 -11.89 8.65
CA ARG A 61 1.06 -11.27 8.82
C ARG A 61 1.10 -10.10 9.81
N ALA A 62 1.67 -10.31 10.98
CA ALA A 62 1.83 -9.26 11.98
C ALA A 62 2.70 -8.10 11.47
N GLY A 63 3.77 -8.42 10.73
CA GLY A 63 4.64 -7.41 10.12
C GLY A 63 3.91 -6.55 9.10
N ARG A 64 3.06 -7.14 8.25
CA ARG A 64 2.22 -6.39 7.30
C ARG A 64 1.24 -5.46 8.00
N ASP A 65 0.69 -5.86 9.14
CA ASP A 65 -0.18 -5.01 9.96
C ASP A 65 0.59 -3.80 10.51
N ILE A 66 1.82 -4.02 10.99
CA ILE A 66 2.69 -2.94 11.46
C ILE A 66 2.99 -1.97 10.31
N ILE A 67 3.46 -2.46 9.15
CA ILE A 67 3.72 -1.60 7.97
C ILE A 67 2.48 -0.82 7.56
N TRP A 68 1.31 -1.47 7.55
CA TRP A 68 0.03 -0.81 7.25
C TRP A 68 -0.25 0.35 8.21
N ARG A 69 0.09 0.21 9.49
CA ARG A 69 -0.22 1.22 10.53
C ARG A 69 0.82 2.34 10.61
N LEU A 70 2.09 2.07 10.28
CA LEU A 70 3.18 3.03 10.37
C LEU A 70 2.99 4.23 9.43
N ARG A 71 3.50 5.39 9.87
CA ARG A 71 3.44 6.65 9.11
C ARG A 71 4.82 7.18 8.72
N ALA A 72 5.89 6.41 8.95
CA ALA A 72 7.21 6.71 8.42
C ALA A 72 7.14 6.85 6.88
N PRO A 73 7.76 7.87 6.27
CA PRO A 73 7.75 8.04 4.82
C PRO A 73 8.23 6.79 4.06
N GLU A 74 9.19 6.08 4.60
CA GLU A 74 9.77 4.85 4.05
C GLU A 74 8.78 3.67 4.05
N ALA A 75 7.75 3.71 4.89
CA ALA A 75 6.71 2.68 4.92
C ALA A 75 5.92 2.64 3.59
N ALA A 76 5.80 3.75 2.86
CA ALA A 76 5.16 3.77 1.55
C ALA A 76 5.86 2.84 0.54
N ALA A 77 7.20 2.81 0.54
CA ALA A 77 7.96 1.90 -0.32
C ALA A 77 7.79 0.43 0.09
N LEU A 78 7.64 0.16 1.39
CA LEU A 78 7.36 -1.19 1.88
C LEU A 78 5.95 -1.65 1.53
N LEU A 79 4.94 -0.75 1.58
CA LEU A 79 3.59 -1.02 1.09
C LEU A 79 3.60 -1.41 -0.39
N ALA A 80 4.35 -0.69 -1.23
CA ALA A 80 4.50 -1.06 -2.65
C ALA A 80 5.15 -2.44 -2.81
N LYS A 81 6.20 -2.76 -2.04
CA LYS A 81 6.83 -4.09 -2.05
C LYS A 81 5.86 -5.20 -1.64
N LEU A 82 5.00 -4.96 -0.64
CA LEU A 82 3.96 -5.91 -0.23
C LEU A 82 2.94 -6.15 -1.35
N LEU A 83 2.47 -5.09 -2.00
CA LEU A 83 1.49 -5.14 -3.08
C LEU A 83 2.03 -5.83 -4.36
N LEU A 84 3.34 -5.77 -4.60
CA LEU A 84 4.02 -6.47 -5.69
C LEU A 84 4.41 -7.91 -5.34
N ASN A 85 4.35 -8.30 -4.08
CA ASN A 85 4.76 -9.63 -3.65
C ASN A 85 3.63 -10.65 -3.85
N PRO A 86 3.80 -11.67 -4.72
CA PRO A 86 2.75 -12.65 -5.00
C PRO A 86 2.40 -13.53 -3.78
N SER A 87 3.23 -13.56 -2.73
CA SER A 87 2.93 -14.29 -1.50
C SER A 87 1.96 -13.54 -0.56
N VAL A 88 1.70 -12.25 -0.82
CA VAL A 88 0.72 -11.47 -0.04
C VAL A 88 -0.68 -11.75 -0.57
N PRO A 89 -1.62 -12.17 0.30
CA PRO A 89 -2.99 -12.46 -0.13
C PRO A 89 -3.65 -11.26 -0.81
N ALA A 90 -4.26 -11.46 -1.98
CA ALA A 90 -4.96 -10.41 -2.72
C ALA A 90 -6.05 -9.71 -1.88
N ALA A 91 -6.68 -10.42 -0.95
CA ALA A 91 -7.65 -9.86 -0.01
C ALA A 91 -7.08 -8.76 0.92
N GLU A 92 -5.75 -8.71 1.09
CA GLU A 92 -5.09 -7.66 1.89
C GLU A 92 -4.79 -6.40 1.06
N HIS A 93 -4.77 -6.48 -0.27
CA HIS A 93 -4.35 -5.39 -1.15
C HIS A 93 -5.18 -4.11 -0.99
N PRO A 94 -6.52 -4.14 -0.88
CA PRO A 94 -7.31 -2.91 -0.72
C PRO A 94 -6.90 -2.11 0.52
N ARG A 95 -6.66 -2.78 1.66
CA ARG A 95 -6.23 -2.09 2.87
C ARG A 95 -4.81 -1.54 2.78
N LEU A 96 -3.89 -2.27 2.11
CA LEU A 96 -2.50 -1.81 1.91
C LEU A 96 -2.46 -0.60 0.97
N LEU A 97 -3.25 -0.60 -0.11
CA LEU A 97 -3.43 0.56 -0.99
C LEU A 97 -4.02 1.76 -0.25
N ARG A 98 -5.02 1.51 0.61
CA ARG A 98 -5.61 2.56 1.45
C ARG A 98 -4.57 3.18 2.39
N ALA A 99 -3.59 2.41 2.87
CA ALA A 99 -2.54 2.93 3.73
C ALA A 99 -1.68 4.00 3.02
N LEU A 100 -1.48 3.90 1.70
CA LEU A 100 -0.76 4.90 0.92
C LEU A 100 -1.44 6.28 0.96
N ASP A 101 -2.76 6.34 1.16
CA ASP A 101 -3.49 7.61 1.22
C ASP A 101 -3.17 8.45 2.46
N PHE A 102 -2.50 7.86 3.45
CA PHE A 102 -2.05 8.55 4.68
C PHE A 102 -0.59 9.01 4.63
N HIS A 103 0.11 8.80 3.52
CA HIS A 103 1.46 9.29 3.30
C HIS A 103 1.47 10.59 2.51
N ASP A 104 2.50 11.41 2.73
CA ASP A 104 2.73 12.63 1.96
C ASP A 104 2.91 12.34 0.47
N THR A 105 2.74 13.38 -0.35
CA THR A 105 2.72 13.28 -1.83
C THR A 105 3.94 12.56 -2.38
N GLN A 106 5.16 12.93 -1.94
CA GLN A 106 6.39 12.37 -2.51
C GLN A 106 6.57 10.87 -2.23
N PRO A 107 6.48 10.36 -0.98
CA PRO A 107 6.55 8.92 -0.72
C PRO A 107 5.44 8.14 -1.42
N LYS A 108 4.23 8.70 -1.46
CA LYS A 108 3.08 8.09 -2.16
C LYS A 108 3.32 8.00 -3.66
N GLU A 109 3.78 9.07 -4.33
CA GLU A 109 4.08 9.05 -5.77
C GLU A 109 5.17 8.04 -6.11
N ALA A 110 6.23 7.95 -5.31
CA ALA A 110 7.29 6.95 -5.50
C ALA A 110 6.77 5.52 -5.37
N ALA A 111 5.89 5.26 -4.40
CA ALA A 111 5.24 3.96 -4.22
C ALA A 111 4.30 3.62 -5.40
N LEU A 112 3.51 4.59 -5.88
CA LEU A 112 2.64 4.43 -7.04
C LEU A 112 3.45 4.18 -8.32
N THR A 113 4.58 4.88 -8.52
CA THR A 113 5.49 4.63 -9.63
C THR A 113 5.96 3.18 -9.64
N ALA A 114 6.47 2.68 -8.50
CA ALA A 114 6.92 1.30 -8.38
C ALA A 114 5.80 0.28 -8.68
N LEU A 115 4.57 0.54 -8.22
CA LEU A 115 3.40 -0.31 -8.48
C LEU A 115 3.01 -0.30 -9.96
N LEU A 116 2.97 0.89 -10.58
CA LEU A 116 2.49 1.07 -11.95
C LEU A 116 3.55 0.76 -13.02
N GLU A 117 4.82 0.69 -12.63
CA GLU A 117 5.90 0.12 -13.43
C GLU A 117 5.99 -1.41 -13.34
N GLY A 118 5.38 -2.00 -12.33
CA GLY A 118 5.30 -3.44 -12.12
C GLY A 118 4.46 -4.18 -13.16
N ASP A 119 4.40 -5.51 -13.05
CA ASP A 119 3.59 -6.34 -13.95
C ASP A 119 2.11 -6.31 -13.55
N ALA A 120 1.32 -5.56 -14.33
CA ALA A 120 -0.13 -5.45 -14.17
C ALA A 120 -0.88 -6.80 -14.33
N LYS A 121 -0.27 -7.80 -14.98
CA LYS A 121 -0.93 -9.09 -15.26
C LYS A 121 -1.11 -9.95 -14.02
N HIS A 122 -0.21 -9.82 -13.04
CA HIS A 122 -0.29 -10.61 -11.80
C HIS A 122 -1.48 -10.25 -10.92
N ASN A 123 -1.85 -8.97 -10.87
CA ASN A 123 -3.01 -8.51 -10.11
C ASN A 123 -3.63 -7.25 -10.75
N PRO A 124 -4.42 -7.42 -11.84
CA PRO A 124 -5.03 -6.30 -12.57
C PRO A 124 -5.86 -5.39 -11.67
N ALA A 125 -6.62 -5.95 -10.72
CA ALA A 125 -7.45 -5.16 -9.81
C ALA A 125 -6.61 -4.22 -8.94
N THR A 126 -5.52 -4.71 -8.34
CA THR A 126 -4.59 -3.89 -7.54
C THR A 126 -3.93 -2.80 -8.39
N TYR A 127 -3.52 -3.15 -9.61
CA TYR A 127 -2.92 -2.21 -10.54
C TYR A 127 -3.89 -1.06 -10.89
N LEU A 128 -5.13 -1.40 -11.22
CA LEU A 128 -6.16 -0.43 -11.56
C LEU A 128 -6.54 0.45 -10.36
N GLU A 129 -6.60 -0.12 -9.18
CA GLU A 129 -6.85 0.62 -7.94
C GLU A 129 -5.69 1.56 -7.56
N ALA A 130 -4.43 1.14 -7.83
CA ALA A 130 -3.26 2.02 -7.70
C ALA A 130 -3.32 3.17 -8.71
N PHE A 131 -3.67 2.88 -9.97
CA PHE A 131 -3.84 3.90 -11.01
C PHE A 131 -4.90 4.95 -10.64
N GLN A 132 -5.98 4.58 -9.99
CA GLN A 132 -7.00 5.52 -9.52
C GLN A 132 -6.46 6.57 -8.54
N ARG A 133 -5.32 6.31 -7.90
CA ARG A 133 -4.63 7.25 -6.99
C ARG A 133 -3.63 8.14 -7.70
N ALA A 134 -3.34 7.86 -8.97
CA ALA A 134 -2.47 8.68 -9.79
C ALA A 134 -3.14 10.02 -10.12
N THR A 135 -2.39 11.11 -9.98
CA THR A 135 -2.84 12.45 -10.33
C THR A 135 -2.61 12.72 -11.83
N PRO A 136 -3.32 13.68 -12.46
CA PRO A 136 -3.02 14.09 -13.82
C PRO A 136 -1.54 14.47 -14.02
N LYS A 137 -0.96 15.22 -13.08
CA LYS A 137 0.45 15.61 -13.09
C LYS A 137 1.41 14.42 -13.03
N PHE A 138 1.04 13.37 -12.28
CA PHE A 138 1.79 12.13 -12.27
C PHE A 138 1.76 11.47 -13.65
N LEU A 139 0.58 11.37 -14.27
CA LEU A 139 0.41 10.73 -15.59
C LEU A 139 1.12 11.46 -16.71
N GLU A 140 1.21 12.80 -16.65
CA GLU A 140 2.02 13.60 -17.57
C GLU A 140 3.50 13.23 -17.53
N LYS A 141 4.02 12.86 -16.36
CA LYS A 141 5.40 12.41 -16.17
C LYS A 141 5.64 10.95 -16.55
N HIS A 142 4.57 10.13 -16.57
CA HIS A 142 4.62 8.68 -16.75
C HIS A 142 3.66 8.22 -17.87
N PRO A 143 3.85 8.65 -19.14
CA PRO A 143 2.94 8.31 -20.23
C PRO A 143 2.85 6.79 -20.53
N GLU A 144 3.89 6.02 -20.20
CA GLU A 144 3.91 4.56 -20.32
C GLU A 144 2.89 3.88 -19.40
N VAL A 145 2.52 4.51 -18.28
CA VAL A 145 1.52 3.99 -17.34
C VAL A 145 0.16 3.85 -18.03
N LEU A 146 -0.22 4.81 -18.89
CA LEU A 146 -1.49 4.75 -19.63
C LEU A 146 -1.61 3.50 -20.50
N LYS A 147 -0.55 3.12 -21.21
CA LYS A 147 -0.53 1.92 -22.06
C LYS A 147 -0.69 0.64 -21.23
N ARG A 148 -0.07 0.60 -20.05
CA ARG A 148 -0.17 -0.54 -19.13
C ARG A 148 -1.56 -0.64 -18.52
N VAL A 149 -2.21 0.50 -18.23
CA VAL A 149 -3.59 0.55 -17.73
C VAL A 149 -4.56 -0.08 -18.74
N GLU A 150 -4.43 0.21 -20.02
CA GLU A 150 -5.24 -0.43 -21.07
C GLU A 150 -5.11 -1.95 -21.04
N SER A 151 -3.89 -2.44 -20.93
CA SER A 151 -3.63 -3.88 -20.82
C SER A 151 -4.27 -4.49 -19.57
N ALA A 152 -4.19 -3.80 -18.43
CA ALA A 152 -4.78 -4.24 -17.18
C ALA A 152 -6.32 -4.19 -17.20
N MET A 153 -6.91 -3.18 -17.83
CA MET A 153 -8.35 -3.09 -18.06
C MET A 153 -8.84 -4.27 -18.87
N LEU A 154 -8.18 -4.57 -20.00
CA LEU A 154 -8.55 -5.72 -20.84
C LEU A 154 -8.39 -7.07 -20.12
N ALA A 155 -7.36 -7.21 -19.27
CA ALA A 155 -7.16 -8.40 -18.44
C ALA A 155 -8.23 -8.56 -17.34
N SER A 156 -8.90 -7.47 -16.94
CA SER A 156 -10.02 -7.49 -15.98
C SER A 156 -11.40 -7.60 -16.64
N LYS A 157 -11.46 -7.81 -17.94
CA LYS A 157 -12.74 -7.99 -18.67
C LYS A 157 -13.56 -9.09 -18.01
N GLY A 158 -14.86 -8.84 -17.85
CA GLY A 158 -15.76 -9.77 -17.16
C GLY A 158 -15.93 -9.49 -15.66
N THR A 159 -15.26 -8.47 -15.12
CA THR A 159 -15.35 -8.08 -13.71
C THR A 159 -16.01 -6.72 -13.52
N VAL A 160 -16.54 -6.47 -12.30
CA VAL A 160 -17.04 -5.15 -11.89
C VAL A 160 -15.94 -4.10 -12.02
N THR A 161 -14.70 -4.45 -11.71
CA THR A 161 -13.54 -3.55 -11.85
C THR A 161 -13.40 -3.02 -13.27
N PHE A 162 -13.60 -3.87 -14.30
CA PHE A 162 -13.56 -3.44 -15.69
C PHE A 162 -14.66 -2.41 -15.99
N VAL A 163 -15.90 -2.67 -15.53
CA VAL A 163 -17.05 -1.76 -15.73
C VAL A 163 -16.77 -0.41 -15.09
N ASP A 164 -16.34 -0.40 -13.83
CA ASP A 164 -16.04 0.83 -13.08
C ASP A 164 -14.93 1.64 -13.76
N MET A 165 -13.90 0.99 -14.28
CA MET A 165 -12.79 1.65 -14.96
C MET A 165 -13.20 2.26 -16.29
N VAL A 166 -14.01 1.53 -17.12
CA VAL A 166 -14.54 2.06 -18.37
C VAL A 166 -15.38 3.30 -18.12
N ALA A 167 -16.26 3.26 -17.12
CA ALA A 167 -17.10 4.39 -16.74
C ALA A 167 -16.27 5.57 -16.22
N ARG A 168 -15.37 5.33 -15.28
CA ARG A 168 -14.57 6.35 -14.59
C ARG A 168 -13.64 7.12 -15.54
N PHE A 169 -13.00 6.41 -16.48
CA PHE A 169 -12.08 7.01 -17.44
C PHE A 169 -12.75 7.36 -18.78
N ASN A 170 -14.10 7.28 -18.83
CA ASN A 170 -14.90 7.59 -20.01
C ASN A 170 -14.36 6.90 -21.30
N ARG A 171 -13.93 5.63 -21.17
CA ARG A 171 -13.34 4.85 -22.25
C ARG A 171 -14.40 4.34 -23.21
N LYS A 172 -14.91 5.26 -24.07
CA LYS A 172 -15.93 4.94 -25.07
C LYS A 172 -15.50 3.83 -26.05
N ASP A 173 -14.20 3.75 -26.33
CA ASP A 173 -13.58 2.69 -27.16
C ASP A 173 -13.68 1.29 -26.53
N MET A 174 -13.85 1.21 -25.20
CA MET A 174 -14.01 -0.06 -24.45
C MET A 174 -15.47 -0.48 -24.26
N VAL A 175 -16.45 0.35 -24.61
CA VAL A 175 -17.89 0.07 -24.41
C VAL A 175 -18.33 -1.21 -25.13
N LYS A 176 -17.77 -1.51 -26.31
CA LYS A 176 -18.03 -2.77 -27.04
C LYS A 176 -17.75 -4.01 -26.19
N HIS A 177 -16.76 -3.95 -25.30
CA HIS A 177 -16.43 -5.06 -24.41
C HIS A 177 -17.42 -5.21 -23.26
N LEU A 178 -18.17 -4.15 -22.90
CA LEU A 178 -19.26 -4.24 -21.92
C LEU A 178 -20.48 -4.94 -22.51
N THR A 179 -20.81 -4.68 -23.78
CA THR A 179 -21.92 -5.36 -24.47
C THR A 179 -21.66 -6.86 -24.60
N ASP A 180 -20.41 -7.26 -24.86
CA ASP A 180 -20.02 -8.68 -24.92
C ASP A 180 -20.16 -9.43 -23.58
N MET A 181 -20.26 -8.71 -22.46
CA MET A 181 -20.41 -9.31 -21.11
C MET A 181 -21.87 -9.61 -20.73
N VAL A 182 -22.83 -9.07 -21.48
CA VAL A 182 -24.29 -9.17 -21.18
C VAL A 182 -24.96 -10.24 -22.06
N GLN A 183 -24.26 -10.75 -23.06
CA GLN A 183 -24.67 -11.87 -23.91
C GLN A 183 -24.23 -13.21 -23.33
#